data_8733c7cf2fb9021a1ae945dc4e63d4bc
#
_entry.id   8733c7cf2fb9021a1ae945dc4e63d4bc
#
_cell.length_a   1.000
_cell.length_b   1.000
_cell.length_c   1.000
_cell.angle_alpha   90.00
_cell.angle_beta   90.00
_cell.angle_gamma   90.00
#
_symmetry.space_group_name_H-M   'P 1'
#
loop_
_entity.id
_entity.type
_entity.pdbx_description
1 polymer ?
#
loop_
_entity_poly.entity_id
_entity_poly.type
_entity_poly.pdbx_seq_one_letter_code
_entity_poly.pdbx_strand_id
1 'polypeptide(L)'
;MPFESFVAKRYLVSKHKINFITIISIVSVIGITIGVAALIVVLSVFNGFGSLVTSFLMNFDPDIRIELISPESDKKFVENILQSTNEIKDYSPFVSGKVLVYREGLTEVVSLKGIDEKNADLYEINEHILFGSFKLKSGMYPGAVIGIQLAEKLQAVTGDTITIVSPSGIEQALVQFSLPNTKKFIVTGIYSSDNNEYDASFIFSSLDVTQQLLGYGKDIQGYEIRLKNIDDAFDVKDHLSEQLNPELYSINTWYDFHRDLYSVMQIERWSAYIILSLIIAVATFNVLGSLAMSVIEKKRDIGILRAMGSKENSILKIFMFEGLLIGLAGTIAGLFLGYLICFLQLNFNIYPLDPTQYKIDSLPLELRLSDFFYISGVSMLLSFLASLYPARKAVKINIVESIKWE
;
A
#
# COMPACT_ATOMS: atom_id res chain seq x y z
N MET A 1 -17.68 24.70 -32.68
CA MET A 1 -17.77 24.89 -31.22
C MET A 1 -19.17 25.39 -30.90
N PRO A 2 -19.86 24.84 -29.89
CA PRO A 2 -21.15 25.41 -29.47
C PRO A 2 -20.95 26.85 -29.00
N PHE A 3 -21.94 27.71 -29.25
CA PHE A 3 -21.91 29.15 -28.93
C PHE A 3 -21.47 29.43 -27.49
N GLU A 4 -21.96 28.62 -26.56
CA GLU A 4 -21.71 28.77 -25.12
C GLU A 4 -20.23 28.59 -24.75
N SER A 5 -19.54 27.61 -25.32
CA SER A 5 -18.10 27.37 -25.04
C SER A 5 -17.22 28.47 -25.66
N PHE A 6 -17.61 29.02 -26.79
CA PHE A 6 -16.91 30.15 -27.41
C PHE A 6 -16.99 31.41 -26.54
N VAL A 7 -18.18 31.74 -26.03
CA VAL A 7 -18.39 32.89 -25.15
C VAL A 7 -17.64 32.71 -23.83
N ALA A 8 -17.73 31.54 -23.21
CA ALA A 8 -17.03 31.21 -21.94
C ALA A 8 -15.50 31.43 -22.10
N LYS A 9 -14.89 30.87 -23.16
CA LYS A 9 -13.46 31.03 -23.42
C LYS A 9 -13.08 32.51 -23.59
N ARG A 10 -13.94 33.30 -24.24
CA ARG A 10 -13.69 34.73 -24.48
C ARG A 10 -13.85 35.57 -23.21
N TYR A 11 -14.68 35.15 -22.27
CA TYR A 11 -14.81 35.80 -20.97
C TYR A 11 -13.58 35.58 -20.09
N LEU A 12 -12.98 34.40 -20.13
CA LEU A 12 -11.72 34.08 -19.40
C LEU A 12 -10.51 34.83 -19.97
N VAL A 13 -10.42 34.99 -21.32
CA VAL A 13 -9.27 35.59 -22.00
C VAL A 13 -9.67 36.94 -22.62
N SER A 14 -9.80 37.97 -21.79
CA SER A 14 -10.04 39.34 -22.27
C SER A 14 -8.75 39.98 -22.80
N LYS A 15 -8.80 40.53 -24.03
CA LYS A 15 -7.62 41.14 -24.70
C LYS A 15 -7.26 42.55 -24.20
N HIS A 16 -8.08 43.21 -23.40
CA HIS A 16 -7.87 44.60 -22.99
C HIS A 16 -7.82 44.76 -21.47
N LYS A 17 -6.59 45.01 -20.97
CA LYS A 17 -6.17 45.26 -19.56
C LYS A 17 -6.41 44.06 -18.62
N ILE A 18 -5.45 43.86 -17.74
CA ILE A 18 -5.56 42.89 -16.63
C ILE A 18 -6.70 43.34 -15.72
N ASN A 19 -7.89 42.80 -15.93
CA ASN A 19 -9.06 43.11 -15.12
C ASN A 19 -9.00 42.31 -13.83
N PHE A 20 -9.62 42.82 -12.77
CA PHE A 20 -9.72 42.18 -11.46
C PHE A 20 -10.22 40.71 -11.55
N ILE A 21 -11.14 40.40 -12.47
CA ILE A 21 -11.62 39.05 -12.80
C ILE A 21 -10.46 38.13 -13.20
N THR A 22 -9.57 38.59 -14.10
CA THR A 22 -8.45 37.79 -14.60
C THR A 22 -7.51 37.41 -13.44
N ILE A 23 -7.26 38.33 -12.51
CA ILE A 23 -6.43 38.07 -11.35
C ILE A 23 -7.08 37.02 -10.46
N ILE A 24 -8.37 37.15 -10.13
CA ILE A 24 -9.08 36.18 -9.28
C ILE A 24 -9.17 34.81 -9.98
N SER A 25 -9.40 34.75 -11.28
CA SER A 25 -9.41 33.50 -12.04
C SER A 25 -8.05 32.82 -12.04
N ILE A 26 -6.94 33.58 -12.18
CA ILE A 26 -5.57 33.05 -12.07
C ILE A 26 -5.31 32.50 -10.66
N VAL A 27 -5.70 33.23 -9.61
CA VAL A 27 -5.57 32.77 -8.23
C VAL A 27 -6.36 31.46 -8.02
N SER A 28 -7.56 31.35 -8.61
CA SER A 28 -8.35 30.12 -8.55
C SER A 28 -7.66 28.94 -9.26
N VAL A 29 -7.09 29.19 -10.44
CA VAL A 29 -6.32 28.17 -11.18
C VAL A 29 -5.09 27.74 -10.37
N ILE A 30 -4.34 28.69 -9.80
CA ILE A 30 -3.17 28.39 -8.96
C ILE A 30 -3.57 27.56 -7.73
N GLY A 31 -4.67 27.94 -7.07
CA GLY A 31 -5.16 27.20 -5.89
C GLY A 31 -5.50 25.74 -6.21
N ILE A 32 -6.20 25.50 -7.32
CA ILE A 32 -6.49 24.13 -7.78
C ILE A 32 -5.21 23.40 -8.18
N THR A 33 -4.29 24.09 -8.89
CA THR A 33 -3.00 23.52 -9.30
C THR A 33 -2.21 23.01 -8.11
N ILE A 34 -2.06 23.84 -7.07
CA ILE A 34 -1.34 23.46 -5.84
C ILE A 34 -2.04 22.30 -5.13
N GLY A 35 -3.38 22.36 -5.00
CA GLY A 35 -4.15 21.31 -4.35
C GLY A 35 -4.02 19.95 -5.06
N VAL A 36 -4.15 19.94 -6.38
CA VAL A 36 -4.01 18.73 -7.21
C VAL A 36 -2.56 18.21 -7.19
N ALA A 37 -1.57 19.09 -7.31
CA ALA A 37 -0.17 18.68 -7.25
C ALA A 37 0.20 18.09 -5.89
N ALA A 38 -0.22 18.73 -4.80
CA ALA A 38 0.01 18.22 -3.45
C ALA A 38 -0.64 16.84 -3.25
N LEU A 39 -1.85 16.64 -3.79
CA LEU A 39 -2.54 15.36 -3.70
C LEU A 39 -1.76 14.25 -4.40
N ILE A 40 -1.25 14.51 -5.61
CA ILE A 40 -0.45 13.52 -6.35
C ILE A 40 0.82 13.16 -5.57
N VAL A 41 1.56 14.17 -5.09
CA VAL A 41 2.81 13.94 -4.37
C VAL A 41 2.56 13.12 -3.09
N VAL A 42 1.59 13.53 -2.28
CA VAL A 42 1.28 12.86 -1.01
C VAL A 42 0.81 11.43 -1.23
N LEU A 43 -0.10 11.20 -2.19
CA LEU A 43 -0.54 9.83 -2.48
C LEU A 43 0.57 8.96 -3.07
N SER A 44 1.44 9.52 -3.91
CA SER A 44 2.61 8.79 -4.42
C SER A 44 3.58 8.39 -3.30
N VAL A 45 3.76 9.24 -2.29
CA VAL A 45 4.53 8.90 -1.08
C VAL A 45 3.85 7.78 -0.30
N PHE A 46 2.55 7.87 -0.03
CA PHE A 46 1.82 6.80 0.68
C PHE A 46 1.84 5.47 -0.08
N ASN A 47 1.69 5.50 -1.40
CA ASN A 47 1.80 4.29 -2.22
C ASN A 47 3.21 3.71 -2.16
N GLY A 48 4.25 4.56 -2.26
CA GLY A 48 5.65 4.13 -2.19
C GLY A 48 6.01 3.51 -0.84
N PHE A 49 5.60 4.14 0.27
CA PHE A 49 5.76 3.52 1.59
C PHE A 49 4.96 2.23 1.73
N GLY A 50 3.72 2.21 1.23
CA GLY A 50 2.90 1.01 1.25
C GLY A 50 3.54 -0.15 0.51
N SER A 51 4.04 0.08 -0.70
CA SER A 51 4.75 -0.92 -1.50
C SER A 51 6.04 -1.40 -0.80
N LEU A 52 6.80 -0.49 -0.21
CA LEU A 52 8.03 -0.80 0.51
C LEU A 52 7.75 -1.66 1.76
N VAL A 53 6.77 -1.28 2.59
CA VAL A 53 6.37 -2.07 3.77
C VAL A 53 5.91 -3.46 3.33
N THR A 54 5.10 -3.52 2.28
CA THR A 54 4.64 -4.78 1.71
C THR A 54 5.81 -5.66 1.27
N SER A 55 6.80 -5.12 0.56
CA SER A 55 7.98 -5.88 0.11
C SER A 55 8.83 -6.40 1.28
N PHE A 56 9.03 -5.59 2.33
CA PHE A 56 9.80 -6.03 3.51
C PHE A 56 9.11 -7.13 4.32
N LEU A 57 7.78 -7.16 4.32
CA LEU A 57 7.02 -8.19 5.03
C LEU A 57 6.85 -9.47 4.21
N MET A 58 6.78 -9.35 2.88
CA MET A 58 6.42 -10.46 2.01
C MET A 58 7.58 -11.38 1.63
N ASN A 59 8.82 -10.94 1.71
CA ASN A 59 9.96 -11.77 1.26
C ASN A 59 10.05 -13.08 2.01
N PHE A 60 9.74 -13.09 3.31
CA PHE A 60 9.87 -14.26 4.20
C PHE A 60 8.52 -14.89 4.58
N ASP A 61 7.41 -14.19 4.37
CA ASP A 61 6.08 -14.76 4.59
C ASP A 61 5.56 -15.41 3.30
N PRO A 62 4.78 -16.49 3.44
CA PRO A 62 4.09 -17.08 2.31
C PRO A 62 2.97 -16.16 1.82
N ASP A 63 2.61 -16.26 0.54
CA ASP A 63 1.47 -15.52 0.01
C ASP A 63 0.14 -16.02 0.57
N ILE A 64 0.06 -17.35 0.78
CA ILE A 64 -1.07 -18.02 1.44
C ILE A 64 -0.54 -19.09 2.38
N ARG A 65 -1.19 -19.25 3.53
CA ARG A 65 -0.97 -20.34 4.48
C ARG A 65 -2.27 -21.08 4.74
N ILE A 66 -2.21 -22.41 4.62
CA ILE A 66 -3.28 -23.31 5.02
C ILE A 66 -2.85 -24.01 6.32
N GLU A 67 -3.56 -23.77 7.40
CA GLU A 67 -3.33 -24.45 8.69
C GLU A 67 -4.34 -25.57 8.89
N LEU A 68 -3.84 -26.71 9.37
CA LEU A 68 -4.64 -27.89 9.71
C LEU A 68 -5.15 -27.73 11.14
N ILE A 69 -6.44 -27.43 11.32
CA ILE A 69 -7.04 -27.16 12.65
C ILE A 69 -7.35 -28.46 13.39
N SER A 70 -7.74 -29.51 12.66
CA SER A 70 -8.18 -30.78 13.24
C SER A 70 -7.24 -31.93 12.88
N PRO A 71 -7.07 -32.93 13.76
CA PRO A 71 -6.38 -34.18 13.43
C PRO A 71 -7.03 -34.96 12.27
N GLU A 72 -8.30 -34.69 11.96
CA GLU A 72 -9.05 -35.30 10.86
C GLU A 72 -8.75 -34.68 9.50
N SER A 73 -7.93 -33.63 9.44
CA SER A 73 -7.55 -32.95 8.22
C SER A 73 -6.77 -33.91 7.28
N ASP A 74 -7.24 -34.05 6.05
CA ASP A 74 -6.58 -34.91 5.05
C ASP A 74 -5.49 -34.13 4.30
N LYS A 75 -4.23 -34.44 4.62
CA LYS A 75 -3.03 -33.84 4.00
C LYS A 75 -2.96 -34.09 2.50
N LYS A 76 -3.30 -35.33 2.07
CA LYS A 76 -3.24 -35.70 0.66
C LYS A 76 -4.29 -34.98 -0.17
N PHE A 77 -5.45 -34.75 0.43
CA PHE A 77 -6.51 -33.98 -0.23
C PHE A 77 -6.06 -32.54 -0.49
N VAL A 78 -5.44 -31.90 0.53
CA VAL A 78 -4.87 -30.55 0.36
C VAL A 78 -3.79 -30.53 -0.72
N GLU A 79 -2.84 -31.46 -0.68
CA GLU A 79 -1.77 -31.55 -1.69
C GLU A 79 -2.31 -31.71 -3.12
N ASN A 80 -3.36 -32.50 -3.31
CA ASN A 80 -3.98 -32.68 -4.63
C ASN A 80 -4.61 -31.37 -5.13
N ILE A 81 -5.26 -30.60 -4.26
CA ILE A 81 -5.82 -29.30 -4.61
C ILE A 81 -4.69 -28.33 -4.97
N LEU A 82 -3.63 -28.25 -4.15
CA LEU A 82 -2.50 -27.36 -4.40
C LEU A 82 -1.81 -27.66 -5.73
N GLN A 83 -1.65 -28.94 -6.08
CA GLN A 83 -1.06 -29.36 -7.36
C GLN A 83 -1.96 -29.05 -8.57
N SER A 84 -3.27 -28.98 -8.38
CA SER A 84 -4.23 -28.70 -9.47
C SER A 84 -4.47 -27.21 -9.70
N THR A 85 -4.05 -26.33 -8.78
CA THR A 85 -4.24 -24.89 -8.85
C THR A 85 -3.12 -24.23 -9.65
N ASN A 86 -3.45 -23.70 -10.82
CA ASN A 86 -2.46 -23.17 -11.77
C ASN A 86 -1.74 -21.90 -11.29
N GLU A 87 -2.34 -21.13 -10.43
CA GLU A 87 -1.84 -19.87 -9.88
C GLU A 87 -0.70 -20.09 -8.89
N ILE A 88 -0.60 -21.30 -8.32
CA ILE A 88 0.44 -21.67 -7.37
C ILE A 88 1.77 -21.87 -8.10
N LYS A 89 2.82 -21.21 -7.61
CA LYS A 89 4.20 -21.36 -8.07
C LYS A 89 4.89 -22.51 -7.35
N ASP A 90 4.77 -22.55 -6.02
CA ASP A 90 5.37 -23.57 -5.16
C ASP A 90 4.63 -23.64 -3.82
N TYR A 91 4.75 -24.77 -3.11
CA TYR A 91 4.22 -24.93 -1.77
C TYR A 91 5.11 -25.84 -0.92
N SER A 92 5.12 -25.61 0.39
CA SER A 92 5.91 -26.38 1.36
C SER A 92 5.11 -26.73 2.59
N PRO A 93 5.19 -27.96 3.10
CA PRO A 93 4.73 -28.26 4.43
C PRO A 93 5.62 -27.54 5.46
N PHE A 94 5.03 -27.07 6.55
CA PHE A 94 5.76 -26.42 7.61
C PHE A 94 5.32 -26.85 9.00
N VAL A 95 6.21 -26.64 9.97
CA VAL A 95 5.94 -26.64 11.41
C VAL A 95 6.66 -25.47 12.02
N SER A 96 5.98 -24.67 12.82
CA SER A 96 6.57 -23.52 13.50
C SER A 96 6.13 -23.47 14.95
N GLY A 97 7.01 -22.96 15.81
CA GLY A 97 6.68 -22.76 17.21
C GLY A 97 7.72 -21.91 17.94
N LYS A 98 7.28 -21.27 19.03
CA LYS A 98 8.20 -20.50 19.87
C LYS A 98 9.09 -21.45 20.67
N VAL A 99 10.37 -21.14 20.72
CA VAL A 99 11.41 -21.92 21.41
C VAL A 99 12.34 -20.99 22.17
N LEU A 100 13.05 -21.55 23.15
CA LEU A 100 14.18 -20.87 23.80
C LEU A 100 15.47 -21.30 23.11
N VAL A 101 16.28 -20.34 22.73
CA VAL A 101 17.63 -20.57 22.20
C VAL A 101 18.65 -20.13 23.24
N TYR A 102 19.61 -20.99 23.50
CA TYR A 102 20.67 -20.78 24.49
C TYR A 102 22.05 -20.95 23.88
N ARG A 103 22.96 -20.00 24.16
CA ARG A 103 24.40 -20.11 23.88
C ARG A 103 25.20 -19.32 24.92
N GLU A 104 26.14 -20.00 25.59
CA GLU A 104 27.13 -19.39 26.51
C GLU A 104 26.57 -18.40 27.55
N GLY A 105 25.38 -18.67 28.08
CA GLY A 105 24.72 -17.82 29.09
C GLY A 105 23.75 -16.81 28.50
N LEU A 106 23.72 -16.65 27.17
CA LEU A 106 22.75 -15.81 26.45
C LEU A 106 21.53 -16.64 26.08
N THR A 107 20.34 -16.07 26.29
CA THR A 107 19.07 -16.76 26.03
C THR A 107 18.09 -15.82 25.33
N GLU A 108 17.50 -16.30 24.24
CA GLU A 108 16.50 -15.55 23.47
C GLU A 108 15.27 -16.43 23.21
N VAL A 109 14.08 -15.79 23.13
CA VAL A 109 12.83 -16.46 22.73
C VAL A 109 12.61 -16.15 21.25
N VAL A 110 12.55 -17.21 20.44
CA VAL A 110 12.43 -17.07 18.98
C VAL A 110 11.42 -18.06 18.40
N SER A 111 11.03 -17.86 17.18
CA SER A 111 10.22 -18.79 16.39
C SER A 111 11.13 -19.73 15.60
N LEU A 112 11.06 -21.01 15.90
CA LEU A 112 11.72 -22.04 15.09
C LEU A 112 10.76 -22.50 14.01
N LYS A 113 11.18 -22.39 12.74
CA LYS A 113 10.42 -22.80 11.58
C LYS A 113 11.12 -23.96 10.89
N GLY A 114 10.42 -25.09 10.84
CA GLY A 114 10.85 -26.28 10.14
C GLY A 114 10.30 -26.32 8.72
N ILE A 115 11.17 -26.39 7.73
CA ILE A 115 10.83 -26.41 6.32
C ILE A 115 11.62 -27.51 5.59
N ASP A 116 11.18 -27.92 4.41
CA ASP A 116 11.97 -28.78 3.54
C ASP A 116 13.05 -27.93 2.84
N GLU A 117 14.30 -28.40 2.90
CA GLU A 117 15.45 -27.72 2.28
C GLU A 117 15.26 -27.53 0.77
N LYS A 118 14.47 -28.40 0.11
CA LYS A 118 14.17 -28.29 -1.32
C LYS A 118 13.31 -27.07 -1.66
N ASN A 119 12.53 -26.58 -0.70
CA ASN A 119 11.58 -25.49 -0.89
C ASN A 119 12.10 -24.18 -0.27
N ALA A 120 13.43 -24.05 -0.12
CA ALA A 120 14.09 -22.83 0.38
C ALA A 120 13.75 -21.59 -0.47
N ASP A 121 13.58 -21.80 -1.77
CA ASP A 121 13.27 -20.72 -2.73
C ASP A 121 11.88 -20.11 -2.52
N LEU A 122 10.95 -20.85 -1.86
CA LEU A 122 9.65 -20.33 -1.45
C LEU A 122 9.77 -19.12 -0.51
N TYR A 123 10.82 -19.10 0.31
CA TYR A 123 11.06 -18.07 1.31
C TYR A 123 12.14 -17.07 0.89
N GLU A 124 12.69 -17.19 -0.33
CA GLU A 124 13.76 -16.34 -0.86
C GLU A 124 15.00 -16.22 0.05
N ILE A 125 15.14 -17.12 1.04
CA ILE A 125 16.20 -17.05 2.07
C ILE A 125 17.59 -17.18 1.44
N ASN A 126 17.72 -17.97 0.36
CA ASN A 126 19.00 -18.17 -0.31
C ASN A 126 19.63 -16.87 -0.83
N GLU A 127 18.79 -15.94 -1.28
CA GLU A 127 19.22 -14.64 -1.81
C GLU A 127 19.66 -13.67 -0.71
N HIS A 128 19.20 -13.92 0.52
CA HIS A 128 19.42 -13.05 1.68
C HIS A 128 20.50 -13.56 2.64
N ILE A 129 21.23 -14.64 2.31
CA ILE A 129 22.31 -15.15 3.16
C ILE A 129 23.53 -14.25 3.07
N LEU A 130 23.93 -13.68 4.22
CA LEU A 130 25.13 -12.87 4.36
C LEU A 130 26.39 -13.71 4.63
N PHE A 131 26.27 -14.72 5.49
CA PHE A 131 27.37 -15.58 5.89
C PHE A 131 26.96 -17.04 5.87
N GLY A 132 27.83 -17.93 5.40
CA GLY A 132 27.57 -19.36 5.35
C GLY A 132 26.74 -19.80 4.15
N SER A 133 25.80 -20.71 4.38
CA SER A 133 24.91 -21.25 3.33
C SER A 133 23.62 -21.81 3.94
N PHE A 134 22.55 -21.86 3.12
CA PHE A 134 21.32 -22.50 3.52
C PHE A 134 21.44 -24.02 3.48
N LYS A 135 21.91 -24.61 4.56
CA LYS A 135 22.02 -26.05 4.74
C LYS A 135 21.36 -26.44 6.04
N LEU A 136 20.24 -27.15 5.96
CA LEU A 136 19.47 -27.58 7.13
C LEU A 136 19.92 -28.95 7.67
N LYS A 137 20.69 -29.69 6.87
CA LYS A 137 21.31 -30.97 7.24
C LYS A 137 22.82 -30.81 7.27
N SER A 138 23.44 -30.94 8.46
CA SER A 138 24.88 -30.78 8.64
C SER A 138 25.41 -31.83 9.63
N GLY A 139 26.13 -32.80 9.08
CA GLY A 139 26.98 -33.73 9.86
C GLY A 139 26.32 -34.34 11.13
N MET A 140 26.97 -34.12 12.29
CA MET A 140 26.56 -34.67 13.57
C MET A 140 25.34 -33.94 14.19
N TYR A 141 25.16 -32.66 13.92
CA TYR A 141 24.06 -31.85 14.42
C TYR A 141 23.26 -31.28 13.23
N PRO A 142 21.93 -31.07 13.37
CA PRO A 142 21.14 -30.43 12.38
C PRO A 142 21.59 -28.96 12.19
N GLY A 143 21.41 -28.46 10.97
CA GLY A 143 21.69 -27.07 10.63
C GLY A 143 20.59 -26.12 11.10
N ALA A 144 20.99 -24.92 11.46
CA ALA A 144 20.13 -23.80 11.75
C ALA A 144 20.59 -22.56 10.97
N VAL A 145 19.65 -21.91 10.31
CA VAL A 145 19.89 -20.62 9.63
C VAL A 145 19.18 -19.55 10.47
N ILE A 146 19.95 -18.57 10.94
CA ILE A 146 19.51 -17.55 11.91
C ILE A 146 19.63 -16.16 11.32
N GLY A 147 18.76 -15.22 11.77
CA GLY A 147 18.85 -13.83 11.35
C GLY A 147 20.06 -13.11 11.97
N ILE A 148 20.54 -12.07 11.30
CA ILE A 148 21.77 -11.33 11.70
C ILE A 148 21.63 -10.72 13.09
N GLN A 149 20.46 -10.16 13.46
CA GLN A 149 20.25 -9.59 14.78
C GLN A 149 20.23 -10.65 15.89
N LEU A 150 19.67 -11.84 15.59
CA LEU A 150 19.73 -12.96 16.53
C LEU A 150 21.17 -13.46 16.70
N ALA A 151 21.93 -13.52 15.61
CA ALA A 151 23.35 -13.87 15.65
C ALA A 151 24.15 -12.89 16.53
N GLU A 152 23.90 -11.60 16.42
CA GLU A 152 24.53 -10.57 17.27
C GLU A 152 24.14 -10.73 18.75
N LYS A 153 22.84 -10.91 19.07
CA LYS A 153 22.37 -11.12 20.44
C LYS A 153 22.97 -12.37 21.09
N LEU A 154 23.11 -13.44 20.34
CA LEU A 154 23.72 -14.69 20.80
C LEU A 154 25.25 -14.71 20.67
N GLN A 155 25.84 -13.67 20.07
CA GLN A 155 27.26 -13.61 19.72
C GLN A 155 27.70 -14.85 18.91
N ALA A 156 26.82 -15.35 18.04
CA ALA A 156 27.00 -16.58 17.28
C ALA A 156 27.52 -16.26 15.87
N VAL A 157 28.46 -17.09 15.40
CA VAL A 157 28.95 -17.08 14.02
C VAL A 157 28.65 -18.41 13.33
N THR A 158 28.81 -18.45 12.01
CA THR A 158 28.69 -19.70 11.25
C THR A 158 29.67 -20.76 11.74
N GLY A 159 29.19 -21.98 12.00
CA GLY A 159 29.95 -23.07 12.60
C GLY A 159 29.74 -23.24 14.10
N ASP A 160 29.23 -22.24 14.80
CA ASP A 160 28.93 -22.33 16.23
C ASP A 160 27.75 -23.26 16.52
N THR A 161 27.72 -23.76 17.76
CA THR A 161 26.62 -24.60 18.23
C THR A 161 25.69 -23.81 19.12
N ILE A 162 24.39 -23.84 18.83
CA ILE A 162 23.31 -23.29 19.64
C ILE A 162 22.47 -24.43 20.19
N THR A 163 21.88 -24.25 21.37
CA THR A 163 20.94 -25.23 21.97
C THR A 163 19.53 -24.66 21.91
N ILE A 164 18.60 -25.40 21.34
CA ILE A 164 17.18 -25.03 21.25
C ILE A 164 16.38 -25.91 22.22
N VAL A 165 15.50 -25.25 22.98
CA VAL A 165 14.66 -25.87 24.03
C VAL A 165 13.19 -25.62 23.65
N SER A 166 12.40 -26.69 23.57
CA SER A 166 10.96 -26.58 23.31
C SER A 166 10.19 -26.24 24.59
N PRO A 167 9.20 -25.29 24.53
CA PRO A 167 8.33 -24.99 25.68
C PRO A 167 7.50 -26.18 26.14
N SER A 168 7.01 -27.01 25.22
CA SER A 168 6.27 -28.23 25.54
C SER A 168 7.11 -29.18 26.39
N GLY A 169 8.42 -29.21 26.18
CA GLY A 169 9.36 -29.94 27.02
C GLY A 169 9.52 -29.36 28.43
N ILE A 170 9.38 -28.04 28.59
CA ILE A 170 9.45 -27.36 29.89
C ILE A 170 8.21 -27.65 30.71
N GLU A 171 7.02 -27.61 30.16
CA GLU A 171 5.77 -27.99 30.86
C GLU A 171 5.78 -29.44 31.29
N GLN A 172 6.19 -30.34 30.41
CA GLN A 172 6.35 -31.76 30.76
C GLN A 172 7.42 -32.00 31.82
N ALA A 173 8.52 -31.25 31.77
CA ALA A 173 9.58 -31.31 32.75
C ALA A 173 9.11 -30.88 34.14
N LEU A 174 8.28 -29.89 34.26
CA LEU A 174 7.71 -29.39 35.51
C LEU A 174 6.69 -30.36 36.09
N VAL A 175 5.91 -31.03 35.25
CA VAL A 175 4.85 -31.97 35.70
C VAL A 175 5.40 -33.38 35.95
N GLN A 176 6.34 -33.85 35.14
CA GLN A 176 6.84 -35.26 35.18
C GLN A 176 8.27 -35.38 35.70
N PHE A 177 8.91 -34.28 36.15
CA PHE A 177 10.34 -34.24 36.52
C PHE A 177 11.28 -34.80 35.45
N SER A 178 10.87 -34.68 34.18
CA SER A 178 11.67 -35.06 33.01
C SER A 178 12.53 -33.89 32.52
N LEU A 179 13.63 -34.18 31.84
CA LEU A 179 14.44 -33.12 31.21
C LEU A 179 13.65 -32.50 30.04
N PRO A 180 13.70 -31.16 29.88
CA PRO A 180 13.05 -30.52 28.75
C PRO A 180 13.62 -31.04 27.43
N ASN A 181 12.77 -31.12 26.40
CA ASN A 181 13.19 -31.54 25.06
C ASN A 181 14.15 -30.50 24.46
N THR A 182 15.42 -30.86 24.41
CA THR A 182 16.51 -30.00 23.97
C THR A 182 17.26 -30.63 22.82
N LYS A 183 17.68 -29.80 21.87
CA LYS A 183 18.51 -30.26 20.74
C LYS A 183 19.58 -29.24 20.38
N LYS A 184 20.78 -29.72 20.06
CA LYS A 184 21.88 -28.88 19.60
C LYS A 184 21.80 -28.74 18.09
N PHE A 185 22.06 -27.51 17.59
CA PHE A 185 22.10 -27.15 16.18
C PHE A 185 23.43 -26.48 15.87
N ILE A 186 23.91 -26.64 14.65
CA ILE A 186 25.03 -25.87 14.12
C ILE A 186 24.46 -24.70 13.31
N VAL A 187 24.97 -23.49 13.54
CA VAL A 187 24.69 -22.31 12.73
C VAL A 187 25.35 -22.49 11.35
N THR A 188 24.56 -22.80 10.33
CA THR A 188 25.04 -23.06 8.96
C THR A 188 24.98 -21.82 8.08
N GLY A 189 24.11 -20.87 8.40
CA GLY A 189 23.96 -19.61 7.69
C GLY A 189 23.41 -18.51 8.58
N ILE A 190 23.75 -17.28 8.22
CA ILE A 190 23.20 -16.06 8.82
C ILE A 190 22.60 -15.24 7.69
N TYR A 191 21.31 -14.89 7.80
CA TYR A 191 20.57 -14.12 6.80
C TYR A 191 20.22 -12.72 7.31
N SER A 192 19.92 -11.81 6.39
CA SER A 192 19.29 -10.52 6.67
C SER A 192 18.10 -10.34 5.77
N SER A 193 16.92 -10.20 6.38
CA SER A 193 15.65 -10.04 5.67
C SER A 193 15.27 -8.59 5.41
N ASP A 194 16.12 -7.64 5.80
CA ASP A 194 15.79 -6.22 5.90
C ASP A 194 14.62 -5.89 6.86
N ASN A 195 14.07 -6.89 7.51
CA ASN A 195 13.07 -6.76 8.57
C ASN A 195 13.70 -7.14 9.92
N ASN A 196 13.82 -6.13 10.80
CA ASN A 196 14.46 -6.30 12.12
C ASN A 196 13.76 -7.35 13.00
N GLU A 197 12.44 -7.49 12.88
CA GLU A 197 11.66 -8.45 13.66
C GLU A 197 11.97 -9.89 13.21
N TYR A 198 12.03 -10.12 11.90
CA TYR A 198 12.44 -11.42 11.35
C TYR A 198 13.88 -11.75 11.68
N ASP A 199 14.79 -10.80 11.49
CA ASP A 199 16.22 -10.98 11.77
C ASP A 199 16.52 -11.26 13.25
N ALA A 200 15.65 -10.79 14.17
CA ALA A 200 15.80 -10.99 15.61
C ALA A 200 15.09 -12.22 16.15
N SER A 201 14.06 -12.75 15.45
CA SER A 201 13.09 -13.65 16.07
C SER A 201 12.87 -14.97 15.34
N PHE A 202 13.49 -15.21 14.17
CA PHE A 202 13.26 -16.43 13.41
C PHE A 202 14.54 -17.27 13.23
N ILE A 203 14.36 -18.59 13.34
CA ILE A 203 15.35 -19.62 13.01
C ILE A 203 14.71 -20.59 12.03
N PHE A 204 15.41 -20.91 10.95
CA PHE A 204 15.03 -21.95 10.01
C PHE A 204 15.84 -23.23 10.25
N SER A 205 15.16 -24.38 10.26
CA SER A 205 15.78 -25.69 10.35
C SER A 205 15.00 -26.73 9.54
N SER A 206 15.50 -27.97 9.50
CA SER A 206 14.81 -29.01 8.76
C SER A 206 13.46 -29.39 9.40
N LEU A 207 12.49 -29.69 8.56
CA LEU A 207 11.14 -30.06 8.95
C LEU A 207 11.16 -31.23 9.97
N ASP A 208 11.87 -32.31 9.63
CA ASP A 208 11.94 -33.54 10.47
C ASP A 208 12.42 -33.27 11.89
N VAL A 209 13.44 -32.40 12.02
CA VAL A 209 14.03 -32.07 13.31
C VAL A 209 13.12 -31.18 14.13
N THR A 210 12.48 -30.22 13.48
CA THR A 210 11.54 -29.28 14.09
C THR A 210 10.28 -30.00 14.56
N GLN A 211 9.75 -30.94 13.77
CA GLN A 211 8.62 -31.81 14.15
C GLN A 211 8.89 -32.56 15.42
N GLN A 212 10.07 -33.21 15.53
CA GLN A 212 10.47 -33.96 16.72
C GLN A 212 10.62 -33.04 17.93
N LEU A 213 11.26 -31.90 17.78
CA LEU A 213 11.52 -30.97 18.88
C LEU A 213 10.24 -30.33 19.42
N LEU A 214 9.29 -29.98 18.54
CA LEU A 214 8.02 -29.39 18.94
C LEU A 214 6.92 -30.40 19.26
N GLY A 215 7.19 -31.71 19.13
CA GLY A 215 6.25 -32.76 19.51
C GLY A 215 5.20 -33.11 18.47
N TYR A 216 5.37 -32.70 17.24
CA TYR A 216 4.46 -33.01 16.11
C TYR A 216 4.65 -34.44 15.59
N GLY A 217 5.73 -35.13 15.94
CA GLY A 217 6.04 -36.49 15.46
C GLY A 217 6.30 -36.47 13.94
N LYS A 218 5.33 -36.92 13.13
CA LYS A 218 5.35 -36.85 11.65
C LYS A 218 4.26 -35.96 11.11
N ASP A 219 3.54 -35.24 11.98
CA ASP A 219 2.48 -34.34 11.56
C ASP A 219 3.06 -32.98 11.17
N ILE A 220 2.30 -32.24 10.37
CA ILE A 220 2.61 -30.90 9.95
C ILE A 220 1.56 -29.94 10.50
N GLN A 221 1.92 -28.69 10.65
CA GLN A 221 0.98 -27.64 11.05
C GLN A 221 0.14 -27.18 9.87
N GLY A 222 0.71 -27.21 8.66
CA GLY A 222 0.01 -26.80 7.46
C GLY A 222 0.93 -26.71 6.24
N TYR A 223 0.46 -25.97 5.26
CA TYR A 223 1.18 -25.70 4.02
C TYR A 223 1.33 -24.19 3.82
N GLU A 224 2.50 -23.76 3.42
CA GLU A 224 2.80 -22.42 2.98
C GLU A 224 2.96 -22.41 1.47
N ILE A 225 2.39 -21.39 0.84
CA ILE A 225 2.17 -21.34 -0.60
C ILE A 225 2.74 -20.05 -1.15
N ARG A 226 3.51 -20.13 -2.23
CA ARG A 226 3.95 -19.00 -3.04
C ARG A 226 3.19 -18.99 -4.36
N LEU A 227 2.61 -17.87 -4.73
CA LEU A 227 1.87 -17.69 -5.97
C LEU A 227 2.79 -17.22 -7.11
N LYS A 228 2.33 -17.35 -8.34
CA LYS A 228 2.97 -16.74 -9.52
C LYS A 228 2.82 -15.22 -9.53
N ASN A 229 1.67 -14.74 -9.06
CA ASN A 229 1.37 -13.33 -8.87
C ASN A 229 0.67 -13.17 -7.52
N ILE A 230 1.23 -12.35 -6.64
CA ILE A 230 0.71 -12.12 -5.28
C ILE A 230 -0.66 -11.44 -5.27
N ASP A 231 -0.98 -10.65 -6.31
CA ASP A 231 -2.28 -9.98 -6.42
C ASP A 231 -3.44 -10.97 -6.53
N ASP A 232 -3.17 -12.21 -6.96
CA ASP A 232 -4.16 -13.28 -7.07
C ASP A 232 -4.48 -13.95 -5.71
N ALA A 233 -3.82 -13.55 -4.62
CA ALA A 233 -3.93 -14.22 -3.32
C ALA A 233 -5.36 -14.30 -2.77
N PHE A 234 -6.16 -13.25 -2.98
CA PHE A 234 -7.56 -13.24 -2.52
C PHE A 234 -8.45 -14.15 -3.36
N ASP A 235 -8.29 -14.14 -4.68
CA ASP A 235 -9.06 -15.00 -5.59
C ASP A 235 -8.73 -16.49 -5.36
N VAL A 236 -7.44 -16.79 -5.16
CA VAL A 236 -6.98 -18.15 -4.83
C VAL A 236 -7.48 -18.58 -3.45
N LYS A 237 -7.47 -17.69 -2.43
CA LYS A 237 -8.03 -17.98 -1.11
C LYS A 237 -9.52 -18.32 -1.22
N ASP A 238 -10.30 -17.55 -1.96
CA ASP A 238 -11.74 -17.78 -2.15
C ASP A 238 -11.97 -19.13 -2.82
N HIS A 239 -11.23 -19.44 -3.87
CA HIS A 239 -11.30 -20.73 -4.58
C HIS A 239 -10.93 -21.92 -3.67
N LEU A 240 -9.87 -21.80 -2.85
CA LEU A 240 -9.48 -22.82 -1.88
C LEU A 240 -10.53 -22.97 -0.76
N SER A 241 -11.16 -21.86 -0.33
CA SER A 241 -12.18 -21.87 0.72
C SER A 241 -13.49 -22.54 0.26
N GLU A 242 -13.78 -22.56 -1.04
CA GLU A 242 -14.90 -23.31 -1.59
C GLU A 242 -14.69 -24.83 -1.56
N GLN A 243 -13.43 -25.27 -1.60
CA GLN A 243 -13.05 -26.69 -1.66
C GLN A 243 -12.71 -27.28 -0.31
N LEU A 244 -12.22 -26.47 0.62
CA LEU A 244 -11.75 -26.88 1.96
C LEU A 244 -12.75 -26.50 3.03
N ASN A 245 -13.08 -27.47 3.92
CA ASN A 245 -14.00 -27.22 5.02
C ASN A 245 -13.38 -26.27 6.06
N PRO A 246 -14.00 -25.10 6.37
CA PRO A 246 -13.47 -24.13 7.34
C PRO A 246 -13.32 -24.67 8.78
N GLU A 247 -14.03 -25.75 9.12
CA GLU A 247 -13.87 -26.39 10.44
C GLU A 247 -12.57 -27.21 10.56
N LEU A 248 -12.03 -27.63 9.43
CA LEU A 248 -10.83 -28.47 9.38
C LEU A 248 -9.58 -27.65 8.96
N TYR A 249 -9.76 -26.58 8.21
CA TYR A 249 -8.67 -25.81 7.60
C TYR A 249 -8.86 -24.30 7.78
N SER A 250 -7.80 -23.62 8.18
CA SER A 250 -7.75 -22.14 8.18
C SER A 250 -6.89 -21.67 7.02
N ILE A 251 -7.42 -20.78 6.19
CA ILE A 251 -6.73 -20.25 5.03
C ILE A 251 -6.49 -18.76 5.25
N ASN A 252 -5.23 -18.39 5.36
CA ASN A 252 -4.80 -17.02 5.62
C ASN A 252 -3.92 -16.53 4.48
N THR A 253 -4.14 -15.31 4.02
CA THR A 253 -3.28 -14.63 3.04
C THR A 253 -2.21 -13.79 3.76
N TRP A 254 -1.22 -13.34 3.01
CA TRP A 254 -0.23 -12.37 3.47
C TRP A 254 -0.87 -11.14 4.16
N TYR A 255 -2.05 -10.71 3.71
CA TYR A 255 -2.80 -9.62 4.33
C TYR A 255 -3.31 -9.96 5.73
N ASP A 256 -3.78 -11.20 5.92
CA ASP A 256 -4.34 -11.65 7.20
C ASP A 256 -3.26 -11.72 8.29
N PHE A 257 -2.00 -12.03 7.96
CA PHE A 257 -0.87 -12.07 8.91
C PHE A 257 -0.53 -10.70 9.48
N HIS A 258 -0.71 -9.65 8.67
CA HIS A 258 -0.36 -8.28 9.04
C HIS A 258 -1.57 -7.32 8.97
N ARG A 259 -2.76 -7.85 9.26
CA ARG A 259 -4.03 -7.13 9.12
C ARG A 259 -4.05 -5.80 9.85
N ASP A 260 -3.49 -5.75 11.06
CA ASP A 260 -3.45 -4.54 11.87
C ASP A 260 -2.63 -3.44 11.19
N LEU A 261 -1.47 -3.80 10.65
CA LEU A 261 -0.59 -2.88 9.94
C LEU A 261 -1.26 -2.35 8.65
N TYR A 262 -1.82 -3.25 7.85
CA TYR A 262 -2.53 -2.85 6.62
C TYR A 262 -3.78 -2.02 6.90
N SER A 263 -4.51 -2.31 7.97
CA SER A 263 -5.67 -1.52 8.37
C SER A 263 -5.28 -0.08 8.74
N VAL A 264 -4.17 0.11 9.45
CA VAL A 264 -3.62 1.44 9.77
C VAL A 264 -3.21 2.17 8.48
N MET A 265 -2.49 1.52 7.59
CA MET A 265 -2.10 2.10 6.29
C MET A 265 -3.32 2.50 5.44
N GLN A 266 -4.38 1.70 5.44
CA GLN A 266 -5.63 2.06 4.76
C GLN A 266 -6.31 3.28 5.40
N ILE A 267 -6.37 3.35 6.73
CA ILE A 267 -6.93 4.50 7.46
C ILE A 267 -6.12 5.76 7.13
N GLU A 268 -4.80 5.69 7.14
CA GLU A 268 -3.91 6.81 6.77
C GLU A 268 -4.17 7.27 5.34
N ARG A 269 -4.27 6.35 4.39
CA ARG A 269 -4.57 6.65 2.99
C ARG A 269 -5.94 7.32 2.82
N TRP A 270 -6.98 6.79 3.46
CA TRP A 270 -8.32 7.40 3.44
C TRP A 270 -8.33 8.79 4.09
N SER A 271 -7.61 8.96 5.19
CA SER A 271 -7.45 10.25 5.86
C SER A 271 -6.77 11.28 4.95
N ALA A 272 -5.72 10.87 4.23
CA ALA A 272 -5.07 11.70 3.24
C ALA A 272 -6.03 12.11 2.10
N TYR A 273 -6.79 11.18 1.54
CA TYR A 273 -7.80 11.48 0.54
C TYR A 273 -8.82 12.52 1.02
N ILE A 274 -9.33 12.37 2.25
CA ILE A 274 -10.31 13.29 2.83
C ILE A 274 -9.71 14.67 3.03
N ILE A 275 -8.56 14.77 3.72
CA ILE A 275 -7.91 16.05 4.04
C ILE A 275 -7.55 16.80 2.76
N LEU A 276 -6.94 16.12 1.79
CA LEU A 276 -6.50 16.73 0.57
C LEU A 276 -7.66 17.08 -0.36
N SER A 277 -8.74 16.28 -0.36
CA SER A 277 -9.98 16.65 -1.05
C SER A 277 -10.62 17.88 -0.46
N LEU A 278 -10.52 18.06 0.87
CA LEU A 278 -10.97 19.28 1.54
C LEU A 278 -10.15 20.50 1.11
N ILE A 279 -8.84 20.34 0.92
CA ILE A 279 -7.98 21.43 0.40
C ILE A 279 -8.42 21.83 -1.02
N ILE A 280 -8.70 20.86 -1.89
CA ILE A 280 -9.24 21.14 -3.24
C ILE A 280 -10.61 21.82 -3.12
N ALA A 281 -11.47 21.39 -2.20
CA ALA A 281 -12.76 22.02 -1.97
C ALA A 281 -12.60 23.49 -1.58
N VAL A 282 -11.70 23.80 -0.65
CA VAL A 282 -11.38 25.20 -0.26
C VAL A 282 -10.86 26.00 -1.45
N ALA A 283 -9.93 25.43 -2.24
CA ALA A 283 -9.44 26.08 -3.46
C ALA A 283 -10.58 26.33 -4.46
N THR A 284 -11.56 25.43 -4.53
CA THR A 284 -12.73 25.54 -5.41
C THR A 284 -13.69 26.63 -4.95
N PHE A 285 -13.73 27.01 -3.66
CA PHE A 285 -14.49 28.19 -3.22
C PHE A 285 -13.97 29.49 -3.84
N ASN A 286 -12.68 29.56 -4.18
CA ASN A 286 -12.15 30.71 -4.93
C ASN A 286 -12.75 30.76 -6.36
N VAL A 287 -13.06 29.62 -6.98
CA VAL A 287 -13.76 29.56 -8.27
C VAL A 287 -15.18 30.12 -8.12
N LEU A 288 -15.88 29.77 -7.06
CA LEU A 288 -17.21 30.32 -6.77
C LEU A 288 -17.16 31.85 -6.66
N GLY A 289 -16.20 32.39 -5.92
CA GLY A 289 -15.98 33.84 -5.79
C GLY A 289 -15.64 34.52 -7.13
N SER A 290 -14.72 33.92 -7.90
CA SER A 290 -14.34 34.41 -9.24
C SER A 290 -15.52 34.45 -10.20
N LEU A 291 -16.29 33.37 -10.28
CA LEU A 291 -17.48 33.31 -11.14
C LEU A 291 -18.59 34.25 -10.68
N ALA A 292 -18.79 34.39 -9.36
CA ALA A 292 -19.77 35.36 -8.85
C ALA A 292 -19.41 36.79 -9.24
N MET A 293 -18.13 37.15 -9.18
CA MET A 293 -17.65 38.44 -9.65
C MET A 293 -17.75 38.60 -11.15
N SER A 294 -17.39 37.56 -11.95
CA SER A 294 -17.59 37.52 -13.42
C SER A 294 -19.04 37.78 -13.79
N VAL A 295 -20.01 37.18 -13.11
CA VAL A 295 -21.44 37.41 -13.33
C VAL A 295 -21.82 38.85 -13.07
N ILE A 296 -21.29 39.52 -12.02
CA ILE A 296 -21.59 40.91 -11.69
C ILE A 296 -21.02 41.85 -12.77
N GLU A 297 -19.76 41.70 -13.16
CA GLU A 297 -19.13 42.56 -14.15
C GLU A 297 -19.72 42.33 -15.56
N LYS A 298 -20.15 41.12 -15.89
CA LYS A 298 -20.77 40.78 -17.18
C LYS A 298 -22.29 40.95 -17.18
N LYS A 299 -22.86 41.60 -16.16
CA LYS A 299 -24.32 41.79 -16.01
C LYS A 299 -24.93 42.45 -17.27
N ARG A 300 -24.26 43.46 -17.84
CA ARG A 300 -24.71 44.16 -19.08
C ARG A 300 -24.65 43.22 -20.30
N ASP A 301 -23.55 42.47 -20.46
CA ASP A 301 -23.38 41.53 -21.57
C ASP A 301 -24.47 40.44 -21.53
N ILE A 302 -24.78 39.93 -20.31
CA ILE A 302 -25.87 38.96 -20.07
C ILE A 302 -27.21 39.55 -20.50
N GLY A 303 -27.49 40.82 -20.11
CA GLY A 303 -28.70 41.51 -20.50
C GLY A 303 -28.86 41.63 -22.02
N ILE A 304 -27.79 42.01 -22.73
CA ILE A 304 -27.73 42.11 -24.19
C ILE A 304 -27.96 40.74 -24.85
N LEU A 305 -27.27 39.71 -24.42
CA LEU A 305 -27.44 38.34 -24.95
C LEU A 305 -28.88 37.83 -24.77
N ARG A 306 -29.52 38.08 -23.62
CA ARG A 306 -30.91 37.73 -23.37
C ARG A 306 -31.87 38.55 -24.20
N ALA A 307 -31.63 39.85 -24.40
CA ALA A 307 -32.45 40.70 -25.27
C ALA A 307 -32.37 40.27 -26.74
N MET A 308 -31.24 39.70 -27.18
CA MET A 308 -31.03 39.09 -28.50
C MET A 308 -31.65 37.69 -28.63
N GLY A 309 -32.35 37.16 -27.60
CA GLY A 309 -33.06 35.89 -27.65
C GLY A 309 -32.30 34.66 -27.06
N SER A 310 -31.16 34.85 -26.39
CA SER A 310 -30.48 33.74 -25.71
C SER A 310 -31.33 33.14 -24.59
N LYS A 311 -31.49 31.83 -24.61
CA LYS A 311 -32.27 31.09 -23.60
C LYS A 311 -31.54 31.08 -22.24
N GLU A 312 -32.28 30.98 -21.17
CA GLU A 312 -31.73 30.86 -19.80
C GLU A 312 -30.70 29.74 -19.66
N ASN A 313 -30.99 28.57 -20.27
CA ASN A 313 -30.06 27.46 -20.29
C ASN A 313 -28.73 27.75 -21.00
N SER A 314 -28.71 28.63 -21.99
CA SER A 314 -27.47 29.03 -22.66
C SER A 314 -26.61 29.92 -21.76
N ILE A 315 -27.21 30.86 -21.02
CA ILE A 315 -26.51 31.65 -20.01
C ILE A 315 -25.96 30.76 -18.89
N LEU A 316 -26.76 29.85 -18.38
CA LEU A 316 -26.32 28.89 -17.37
C LEU A 316 -25.10 28.07 -17.85
N LYS A 317 -25.16 27.52 -19.05
CA LYS A 317 -24.07 26.75 -19.65
C LYS A 317 -22.79 27.60 -19.85
N ILE A 318 -22.89 28.87 -20.20
CA ILE A 318 -21.70 29.75 -20.35
C ILE A 318 -20.90 29.80 -19.07
N PHE A 319 -21.54 30.13 -17.94
CA PHE A 319 -20.85 30.22 -16.64
C PHE A 319 -20.42 28.86 -16.08
N MET A 320 -21.16 27.79 -16.35
CA MET A 320 -20.72 26.43 -16.02
C MET A 320 -19.48 26.03 -16.82
N PHE A 321 -19.43 26.35 -18.13
CA PHE A 321 -18.24 26.11 -18.96
C PHE A 321 -17.05 26.94 -18.49
N GLU A 322 -17.27 28.21 -18.07
CA GLU A 322 -16.21 29.06 -17.51
C GLU A 322 -15.59 28.41 -16.25
N GLY A 323 -16.41 27.95 -15.32
CA GLY A 323 -15.91 27.24 -14.12
C GLY A 323 -15.21 25.92 -14.43
N LEU A 324 -15.75 25.14 -15.39
CA LEU A 324 -15.10 23.91 -15.85
C LEU A 324 -13.76 24.18 -16.54
N LEU A 325 -13.62 25.27 -17.30
CA LEU A 325 -12.34 25.63 -17.92
C LEU A 325 -11.30 26.04 -16.88
N ILE A 326 -11.70 26.77 -15.83
CA ILE A 326 -10.82 27.10 -14.70
C ILE A 326 -10.38 25.81 -14.00
N GLY A 327 -11.33 24.93 -13.69
CA GLY A 327 -11.07 23.62 -13.08
C GLY A 327 -10.14 22.75 -13.93
N LEU A 328 -10.40 22.67 -15.25
CA LEU A 328 -9.59 21.90 -16.20
C LEU A 328 -8.16 22.43 -16.28
N ALA A 329 -8.00 23.76 -16.41
CA ALA A 329 -6.69 24.38 -16.48
C ALA A 329 -5.88 24.12 -15.20
N GLY A 330 -6.51 24.31 -14.03
CA GLY A 330 -5.87 24.04 -12.73
C GLY A 330 -5.54 22.55 -12.54
N THR A 331 -6.45 21.66 -12.94
CA THR A 331 -6.22 20.21 -12.83
C THR A 331 -5.07 19.77 -13.74
N ILE A 332 -5.05 20.15 -15.02
CA ILE A 332 -3.95 19.78 -15.93
C ILE A 332 -2.61 20.32 -15.44
N ALA A 333 -2.57 21.60 -15.05
CA ALA A 333 -1.35 22.19 -14.49
C ALA A 333 -0.90 21.49 -13.21
N GLY A 334 -1.85 21.13 -12.33
CA GLY A 334 -1.58 20.39 -11.09
C GLY A 334 -1.08 18.97 -11.32
N LEU A 335 -1.69 18.23 -12.26
CA LEU A 335 -1.23 16.89 -12.67
C LEU A 335 0.20 16.94 -13.20
N PHE A 336 0.49 17.94 -14.08
CA PHE A 336 1.82 18.12 -14.64
C PHE A 336 2.85 18.47 -13.54
N LEU A 337 2.52 19.41 -12.66
CA LEU A 337 3.40 19.83 -11.57
C LEU A 337 3.65 18.70 -10.57
N GLY A 338 2.61 17.98 -10.16
CA GLY A 338 2.72 16.84 -9.25
C GLY A 338 3.55 15.71 -9.86
N TYR A 339 3.29 15.36 -11.13
CA TYR A 339 4.09 14.40 -11.86
C TYR A 339 5.57 14.83 -11.96
N LEU A 340 5.82 16.09 -12.28
CA LEU A 340 7.17 16.64 -12.39
C LEU A 340 7.95 16.53 -11.07
N ILE A 341 7.30 16.86 -9.94
CA ILE A 341 7.93 16.74 -8.61
C ILE A 341 8.27 15.28 -8.30
N CYS A 342 7.33 14.35 -8.53
CA CYS A 342 7.58 12.93 -8.34
C CYS A 342 8.68 12.38 -9.27
N PHE A 343 8.66 12.80 -10.54
CA PHE A 343 9.69 12.42 -11.51
C PHE A 343 11.09 12.90 -11.12
N LEU A 344 11.18 14.14 -10.64
CA LEU A 344 12.45 14.70 -10.16
C LEU A 344 12.96 13.95 -8.91
N GLN A 345 12.07 13.59 -7.98
CA GLN A 345 12.44 12.81 -6.80
C GLN A 345 12.95 11.42 -7.20
N LEU A 346 12.25 10.69 -8.09
CA LEU A 346 12.62 9.35 -8.52
C LEU A 346 13.96 9.29 -9.26
N ASN A 347 14.30 10.34 -10.04
CA ASN A 347 15.54 10.33 -10.85
C ASN A 347 16.72 11.01 -10.16
N PHE A 348 16.49 11.97 -9.29
CA PHE A 348 17.56 12.78 -8.70
C PHE A 348 17.68 12.63 -7.18
N ASN A 349 16.81 11.83 -6.53
CA ASN A 349 16.81 11.62 -5.07
C ASN A 349 16.94 12.94 -4.30
N ILE A 350 16.12 13.95 -4.65
CA ILE A 350 16.19 15.32 -4.11
C ILE A 350 16.06 15.30 -2.58
N TYR A 351 15.26 14.40 -2.04
CA TYR A 351 15.10 14.18 -0.62
C TYR A 351 15.75 12.84 -0.22
N PRO A 352 17.05 12.82 0.06
CA PRO A 352 17.76 11.63 0.51
C PRO A 352 17.33 11.30 1.95
N LEU A 353 17.27 10.01 2.29
CA LEU A 353 17.11 9.51 3.64
C LEU A 353 18.44 8.90 4.11
N ASP A 354 18.61 8.83 5.43
CA ASP A 354 19.79 8.18 6.00
C ASP A 354 19.65 6.65 5.92
N PRO A 355 20.45 5.96 5.08
CA PRO A 355 20.33 4.51 4.89
C PRO A 355 20.57 3.71 6.18
N THR A 356 21.31 4.29 7.13
CA THR A 356 21.62 3.62 8.40
C THR A 356 20.43 3.56 9.33
N GLN A 357 19.48 4.53 9.22
CA GLN A 357 18.28 4.59 10.02
C GLN A 357 17.05 3.96 9.34
N TYR A 358 16.91 4.21 8.04
CA TYR A 358 15.69 3.85 7.29
C TYR A 358 15.85 2.68 6.33
N LYS A 359 17.09 2.17 6.14
CA LYS A 359 17.42 1.11 5.15
C LYS A 359 16.97 1.42 3.70
N ILE A 360 16.70 2.70 3.42
CA ILE A 360 16.35 3.21 2.10
C ILE A 360 17.14 4.49 1.82
N ASP A 361 17.58 4.65 0.58
CA ASP A 361 18.45 5.77 0.16
C ASP A 361 17.66 7.07 -0.05
N SER A 362 16.37 6.98 -0.36
CA SER A 362 15.54 8.14 -0.67
C SER A 362 14.07 7.90 -0.33
N LEU A 363 13.28 8.98 -0.29
CA LEU A 363 11.85 8.93 -0.09
C LEU A 363 11.18 8.05 -1.17
N PRO A 364 10.52 6.94 -0.80
CA PRO A 364 9.90 6.04 -1.75
C PRO A 364 8.68 6.69 -2.39
N LEU A 365 8.57 6.62 -3.70
CA LEU A 365 7.42 7.12 -4.47
C LEU A 365 6.93 6.05 -5.43
N GLU A 366 5.62 5.84 -5.44
CA GLU A 366 4.96 4.98 -6.42
C GLU A 366 3.80 5.74 -7.08
N LEU A 367 3.92 5.95 -8.40
CA LEU A 367 2.91 6.64 -9.19
C LEU A 367 1.89 5.62 -9.71
N ARG A 368 0.64 5.73 -9.25
CA ARG A 368 -0.47 4.89 -9.73
C ARG A 368 -1.38 5.67 -10.65
N LEU A 369 -1.62 5.16 -11.84
CA LEU A 369 -2.51 5.79 -12.82
C LEU A 369 -3.94 5.99 -12.28
N SER A 370 -4.41 5.08 -11.43
CA SER A 370 -5.70 5.21 -10.75
C SER A 370 -5.85 6.53 -10.00
N ASP A 371 -4.78 6.97 -9.31
CA ASP A 371 -4.81 8.18 -8.49
C ASP A 371 -4.97 9.44 -9.37
N PHE A 372 -4.32 9.47 -10.54
CA PHE A 372 -4.48 10.56 -11.51
C PHE A 372 -5.94 10.69 -11.98
N PHE A 373 -6.61 9.58 -12.26
CA PHE A 373 -8.02 9.59 -12.65
C PHE A 373 -8.94 10.01 -11.49
N TYR A 374 -8.71 9.49 -10.29
CA TYR A 374 -9.48 9.85 -9.09
C TYR A 374 -9.37 11.36 -8.79
N ILE A 375 -8.14 11.87 -8.74
CA ILE A 375 -7.87 13.28 -8.44
C ILE A 375 -8.50 14.18 -9.50
N SER A 376 -8.34 13.83 -10.78
CA SER A 376 -8.96 14.58 -11.88
C SER A 376 -10.47 14.59 -11.77
N GLY A 377 -11.07 13.43 -11.48
CA GLY A 377 -12.52 13.31 -11.31
C GLY A 377 -13.05 14.16 -10.16
N VAL A 378 -12.41 14.10 -8.99
CA VAL A 378 -12.80 14.90 -7.81
C VAL A 378 -12.64 16.39 -8.08
N SER A 379 -11.50 16.82 -8.65
CA SER A 379 -11.25 18.23 -8.96
C SER A 379 -12.29 18.79 -9.96
N MET A 380 -12.58 18.05 -11.02
CA MET A 380 -13.58 18.45 -12.02
C MET A 380 -15.00 18.46 -11.44
N LEU A 381 -15.36 17.49 -10.59
CA LEU A 381 -16.65 17.45 -9.90
C LEU A 381 -16.83 18.66 -8.98
N LEU A 382 -15.82 18.95 -8.16
CA LEU A 382 -15.87 20.11 -7.26
C LEU A 382 -15.97 21.43 -8.04
N SER A 383 -15.20 21.61 -9.13
CA SER A 383 -15.27 22.78 -10.01
C SER A 383 -16.64 22.94 -10.67
N PHE A 384 -17.23 21.82 -11.09
CA PHE A 384 -18.59 21.80 -11.61
C PHE A 384 -19.62 22.25 -10.57
N LEU A 385 -19.56 21.68 -9.36
CA LEU A 385 -20.46 22.03 -8.27
C LEU A 385 -20.35 23.51 -7.86
N ALA A 386 -19.11 24.04 -7.77
CA ALA A 386 -18.85 25.43 -7.45
C ALA A 386 -19.40 26.39 -8.51
N SER A 387 -19.41 25.98 -9.78
CA SER A 387 -19.93 26.81 -10.87
C SER A 387 -21.46 26.91 -10.90
N LEU A 388 -22.18 25.96 -10.31
CA LEU A 388 -23.64 25.88 -10.35
C LEU A 388 -24.33 27.09 -9.69
N TYR A 389 -23.85 27.53 -8.54
CA TYR A 389 -24.47 28.64 -7.82
C TYR A 389 -24.35 29.96 -8.57
N PRO A 390 -23.13 30.41 -9.02
CA PRO A 390 -23.01 31.62 -9.81
C PRO A 390 -23.76 31.56 -11.15
N ALA A 391 -23.74 30.40 -11.82
CA ALA A 391 -24.45 30.21 -13.09
C ALA A 391 -25.97 30.36 -12.92
N ARG A 392 -26.56 29.80 -11.86
CA ARG A 392 -27.97 29.99 -11.53
C ARG A 392 -28.30 31.45 -11.17
N LYS A 393 -27.38 32.15 -10.51
CA LYS A 393 -27.57 33.59 -10.20
C LYS A 393 -27.53 34.43 -11.47
N ALA A 394 -26.66 34.13 -12.45
CA ALA A 394 -26.60 34.79 -13.73
C ALA A 394 -27.91 34.73 -14.52
N VAL A 395 -28.60 33.60 -14.49
CA VAL A 395 -29.89 33.39 -15.14
C VAL A 395 -31.00 34.30 -14.58
N LYS A 396 -30.96 34.59 -13.28
CA LYS A 396 -32.01 35.36 -12.57
C LYS A 396 -31.84 36.90 -12.72
N ILE A 397 -30.84 37.36 -13.47
CA ILE A 397 -30.61 38.79 -13.69
C ILE A 397 -31.74 39.42 -14.51
N ASN A 398 -32.29 40.54 -14.02
CA ASN A 398 -33.32 41.28 -14.71
C ASN A 398 -32.76 42.02 -15.95
N ILE A 399 -33.31 41.75 -17.13
CA ILE A 399 -32.82 42.26 -18.41
C ILE A 399 -32.88 43.78 -18.45
N VAL A 400 -34.01 44.39 -17.98
CA VAL A 400 -34.23 45.84 -18.05
C VAL A 400 -33.26 46.59 -17.14
N GLU A 401 -33.03 46.09 -15.92
CA GLU A 401 -32.06 46.66 -14.99
C GLU A 401 -30.62 46.50 -15.46
N SER A 402 -30.33 45.39 -16.17
CA SER A 402 -28.98 45.09 -16.65
C SER A 402 -28.52 45.99 -17.79
N ILE A 403 -29.43 46.45 -18.64
CA ILE A 403 -29.11 47.33 -19.75
C ILE A 403 -29.02 48.81 -19.27
N LYS A 404 -29.73 49.18 -18.20
CA LYS A 404 -29.68 50.52 -17.58
C LYS A 404 -28.50 50.73 -16.63
N TRP A 405 -27.73 49.69 -16.39
CA TRP A 405 -26.58 49.76 -15.48
C TRP A 405 -25.42 50.47 -16.16
N GLU A 406 -25.05 51.66 -15.68
CA GLU A 406 -23.87 52.40 -16.01
C GLU A 406 -22.64 51.93 -15.19
#